data_6b5b7fe171df11d3e316e806e2755745
#
_entry.id   6b5b7fe171df11d3e316e806e2755745
#
_cell.length_a   1.000
_cell.length_b   1.000
_cell.length_c   1.000
_cell.angle_alpha   90.00
_cell.angle_beta   90.00
_cell.angle_gamma   90.00
#
_symmetry.space_group_name_H-M   'P 1'
#
loop_
_entity.id
_entity.type
_entity.pdbx_description
1 polymer ?
#
loop_
_entity_poly.entity_id
_entity_poly.type
_entity_poly.pdbx_seq_one_letter_code
_entity_poly.pdbx_strand_id
1 'polypeptide(L)'
;MIARTNEQNRFMTHNFMKLTQIWEDHAVVELSIREESRNLFGGVHGGALVTMADCAAGSAARSRGKRYVTLGNSFEFYRSSKNEFLRAMASVRHRGKTICVVSVEIKDGEDKLIAGGTFTMFATGEMDPC
;
A
#
# COMPACT_ATOMS: atom_id res chain seq x y z
N MET A 1 -2.52 -4.24 15.38
CA MET A 1 -2.82 -3.43 14.17
C MET A 1 -2.86 -4.23 12.87
N ILE A 2 -1.94 -5.12 12.65
CA ILE A 2 -1.92 -5.97 11.44
C ILE A 2 -3.21 -6.80 11.32
N ALA A 3 -3.55 -7.54 12.35
CA ALA A 3 -4.74 -8.39 12.35
C ALA A 3 -6.02 -7.57 12.09
N ARG A 4 -6.15 -6.43 12.77
CA ARG A 4 -7.30 -5.55 12.61
C ARG A 4 -7.41 -5.00 11.19
N THR A 5 -6.29 -4.55 10.63
CA THR A 5 -6.26 -4.04 9.27
C THR A 5 -6.68 -5.10 8.26
N ASN A 6 -6.13 -6.31 8.37
CA ASN A 6 -6.45 -7.41 7.46
C ASN A 6 -7.90 -7.89 7.61
N GLU A 7 -8.47 -7.75 8.79
CA GLU A 7 -9.85 -8.12 9.03
C GLU A 7 -10.83 -7.05 8.51
N GLN A 8 -10.53 -5.78 8.73
CA GLN A 8 -11.45 -4.68 8.45
C GLN A 8 -11.30 -4.03 7.09
N ASN A 9 -10.11 -4.07 6.49
CA ASN A 9 -9.89 -3.52 5.15
C ASN A 9 -10.28 -4.55 4.11
N ARG A 10 -11.59 -4.68 3.90
CA ARG A 10 -12.17 -5.73 3.06
C ARG A 10 -11.85 -5.58 1.58
N PHE A 11 -11.75 -4.35 1.08
CA PHE A 11 -11.38 -4.14 -0.31
C PHE A 11 -9.98 -4.70 -0.57
N MET A 12 -9.06 -4.43 0.35
CA MET A 12 -7.69 -4.92 0.28
C MET A 12 -7.64 -6.45 0.26
N THR A 13 -8.26 -7.09 1.25
CA THR A 13 -8.20 -8.56 1.37
C THR A 13 -9.03 -9.27 0.31
N HIS A 14 -10.10 -8.64 -0.16
CA HIS A 14 -10.90 -9.16 -1.28
C HIS A 14 -10.05 -9.25 -2.56
N ASN A 15 -9.07 -8.37 -2.70
CA ASN A 15 -8.16 -8.33 -3.85
C ASN A 15 -6.84 -9.05 -3.57
N PHE A 16 -6.84 -9.99 -2.62
CA PHE A 16 -5.72 -10.90 -2.31
C PHE A 16 -4.49 -10.17 -1.77
N MET A 17 -4.70 -9.06 -1.10
CA MET A 17 -3.66 -8.25 -0.48
C MET A 17 -3.69 -8.39 1.03
N LYS A 18 -2.53 -8.30 1.66
CA LYS A 18 -2.37 -8.41 3.10
C LYS A 18 -1.33 -7.43 3.61
N LEU A 19 -1.65 -6.74 4.69
CA LEU A 19 -0.64 -6.03 5.46
C LEU A 19 0.18 -7.07 6.21
N THR A 20 1.48 -7.14 5.95
CA THR A 20 2.35 -8.16 6.54
C THR A 20 3.32 -7.60 7.55
N GLN A 21 3.68 -6.33 7.43
CA GLN A 21 4.58 -5.67 8.37
C GLN A 21 4.14 -4.23 8.58
N ILE A 22 4.27 -3.76 9.81
CA ILE A 22 4.08 -2.36 10.16
C ILE A 22 4.99 -2.03 11.34
N TRP A 23 5.70 -0.94 11.22
CA TRP A 23 6.47 -0.37 12.32
C TRP A 23 6.51 1.14 12.10
N GLU A 24 7.10 1.86 13.02
CA GLU A 24 7.02 3.31 13.00
C GLU A 24 7.44 3.88 11.64
N ASP A 25 6.53 4.60 10.98
CA ASP A 25 6.71 5.25 9.67
C ASP A 25 6.90 4.31 8.49
N HIS A 26 6.65 3.01 8.66
CA HIS A 26 6.84 2.00 7.61
C HIS A 26 5.72 0.98 7.60
N ALA A 27 5.44 0.43 6.42
CA ALA A 27 4.51 -0.68 6.28
C ALA A 27 4.82 -1.46 5.01
N VAL A 28 4.45 -2.73 5.02
CA VAL A 28 4.56 -3.62 3.86
C VAL A 28 3.23 -4.29 3.61
N VAL A 29 2.73 -4.18 2.38
CA VAL A 29 1.55 -4.89 1.90
C VAL A 29 1.99 -5.85 0.81
N GLU A 30 1.53 -7.10 0.88
CA GLU A 30 1.85 -8.13 -0.09
C GLU A 30 0.62 -8.51 -0.90
N LEU A 31 0.82 -8.77 -2.18
CA LEU A 31 -0.21 -9.24 -3.09
C LEU A 31 0.18 -10.62 -3.61
N SER A 32 -0.72 -11.60 -3.42
CA SER A 32 -0.64 -12.89 -4.10
C SER A 32 -1.46 -12.76 -5.37
N ILE A 33 -0.79 -12.73 -6.53
CA ILE A 33 -1.43 -12.48 -7.80
C ILE A 33 -2.32 -13.67 -8.17
N ARG A 34 -3.58 -13.39 -8.49
CA ARG A 34 -4.57 -14.37 -8.95
C ARG A 34 -5.06 -13.94 -10.33
N GLU A 35 -5.88 -14.77 -10.95
CA GLU A 35 -6.50 -14.44 -12.23
C GLU A 35 -7.25 -13.10 -12.14
N GLU A 36 -7.94 -12.87 -11.01
CA GLU A 36 -8.72 -11.66 -10.76
C GLU A 36 -7.84 -10.41 -10.56
N SER A 37 -6.54 -10.58 -10.35
CA SER A 37 -5.59 -9.47 -10.22
C SER A 37 -5.05 -9.00 -11.57
N ARG A 38 -5.40 -9.71 -12.66
CA ARG A 38 -4.78 -9.50 -13.96
C ARG A 38 -5.61 -8.59 -14.86
N ASN A 39 -4.92 -7.89 -15.76
CA ASN A 39 -5.56 -7.07 -16.76
C ASN A 39 -5.87 -7.92 -18.01
N LEU A 40 -6.43 -7.26 -19.02
CA LEU A 40 -6.81 -7.87 -20.30
C LEU A 40 -5.64 -8.63 -20.96
N PHE A 41 -4.41 -8.20 -20.73
CA PHE A 41 -3.21 -8.73 -21.38
C PHE A 41 -2.44 -9.73 -20.52
N GLY A 42 -3.00 -10.12 -19.38
CA GLY A 42 -2.41 -11.14 -18.49
C GLY A 42 -1.41 -10.62 -17.47
N GLY A 43 -1.06 -9.34 -17.52
CA GLY A 43 -0.21 -8.72 -16.49
C GLY A 43 -1.03 -8.29 -15.29
N VAL A 44 -0.34 -7.89 -14.21
CA VAL A 44 -1.03 -7.35 -13.03
C VAL A 44 -1.75 -6.07 -13.40
N HIS A 45 -3.02 -5.97 -13.01
CA HIS A 45 -3.81 -4.78 -13.28
C HIS A 45 -3.22 -3.55 -12.56
N GLY A 46 -3.10 -2.42 -13.28
CA GLY A 46 -2.60 -1.19 -12.69
C GLY A 46 -3.39 -0.75 -11.46
N GLY A 47 -4.70 -0.98 -11.46
CA GLY A 47 -5.55 -0.69 -10.31
C GLY A 47 -5.16 -1.49 -9.07
N ALA A 48 -4.71 -2.73 -9.25
CA ALA A 48 -4.22 -3.54 -8.14
C ALA A 48 -2.94 -2.95 -7.56
N LEU A 49 -2.04 -2.49 -8.42
CA LEU A 49 -0.78 -1.87 -7.98
C LEU A 49 -1.04 -0.59 -7.16
N VAL A 50 -1.93 0.28 -7.65
CA VAL A 50 -2.28 1.51 -6.91
C VAL A 50 -2.96 1.17 -5.59
N THR A 51 -3.83 0.18 -5.57
CA THR A 51 -4.53 -0.24 -4.34
C THR A 51 -3.54 -0.71 -3.28
N MET A 52 -2.61 -1.60 -3.65
CA MET A 52 -1.65 -2.10 -2.66
C MET A 52 -0.71 -1.00 -2.17
N ALA A 53 -0.34 -0.07 -3.06
CA ALA A 53 0.49 1.07 -2.69
C ALA A 53 -0.25 2.00 -1.73
N ASP A 54 -1.52 2.30 -2.00
CA ASP A 54 -2.34 3.16 -1.15
C ASP A 54 -2.55 2.52 0.23
N CYS A 55 -2.79 1.22 0.27
CA CYS A 55 -2.94 0.49 1.54
C CYS A 55 -1.65 0.53 2.36
N ALA A 56 -0.50 0.35 1.71
CA ALA A 56 0.80 0.43 2.38
C ALA A 56 1.06 1.86 2.90
N ALA A 57 0.80 2.86 2.05
CA ALA A 57 0.99 4.27 2.43
C ALA A 57 0.12 4.65 3.62
N GLY A 58 -1.16 4.28 3.57
CA GLY A 58 -2.09 4.56 4.67
C GLY A 58 -1.67 3.89 5.97
N SER A 59 -1.20 2.65 5.89
CA SER A 59 -0.74 1.91 7.07
C SER A 59 0.51 2.56 7.67
N ALA A 60 1.48 2.97 6.83
CA ALA A 60 2.66 3.68 7.30
C ALA A 60 2.29 5.00 7.98
N ALA A 61 1.35 5.76 7.38
CA ALA A 61 0.88 7.01 7.96
C ALA A 61 0.23 6.76 9.33
N ARG A 62 -0.60 5.72 9.46
CA ARG A 62 -1.31 5.38 10.69
C ARG A 62 -0.42 4.76 11.77
N SER A 63 0.82 4.44 11.45
CA SER A 63 1.71 3.71 12.38
C SER A 63 1.97 4.43 13.70
N ARG A 64 1.69 5.73 13.77
CA ARG A 64 1.84 6.53 14.99
C ARG A 64 0.51 6.82 15.70
N GLY A 65 -0.57 6.17 15.30
CA GLY A 65 -1.84 6.20 16.04
C GLY A 65 -2.88 7.18 15.58
N LYS A 66 -2.65 7.93 14.51
CA LYS A 66 -3.65 8.81 13.95
C LYS A 66 -4.35 8.17 12.75
N ARG A 67 -5.57 8.59 12.51
CA ARG A 67 -6.34 8.18 11.35
C ARG A 67 -6.00 9.08 10.17
N TYR A 68 -5.79 8.48 9.00
CA TYR A 68 -5.42 9.21 7.78
C TYR A 68 -6.30 8.80 6.62
N VAL A 69 -6.56 9.75 5.72
CA VAL A 69 -7.18 9.50 4.42
C VAL A 69 -6.24 9.99 3.32
N THR A 70 -6.34 9.43 2.14
CA THR A 70 -5.52 9.80 1.00
C THR A 70 -6.10 11.03 0.31
N LEU A 71 -5.30 12.08 0.15
CA LEU A 71 -5.68 13.25 -0.63
C LEU A 71 -5.37 13.07 -2.11
N GLY A 72 -4.24 12.45 -2.41
CA GLY A 72 -3.81 12.28 -3.79
C GLY A 72 -2.51 11.54 -3.87
N ASN A 73 -2.08 11.27 -5.09
CA ASN A 73 -0.83 10.57 -5.33
C ASN A 73 -0.27 10.91 -6.70
N SER A 74 1.04 10.63 -6.86
CA SER A 74 1.73 10.62 -8.14
C SER A 74 2.36 9.24 -8.23
N PHE A 75 1.92 8.42 -9.17
CA PHE A 75 2.30 7.01 -9.21
C PHE A 75 2.70 6.59 -10.62
N GLU A 76 3.83 5.89 -10.72
CA GLU A 76 4.42 5.49 -11.99
C GLU A 76 4.47 3.97 -12.11
N PHE A 77 4.16 3.46 -13.29
CA PHE A 77 4.22 2.04 -13.61
C PHE A 77 5.44 1.82 -14.52
N TYR A 78 6.45 1.11 -14.00
CA TYR A 78 7.73 0.99 -14.71
C TYR A 78 7.81 -0.24 -15.57
N ARG A 79 7.23 -1.35 -15.13
CA ARG A 79 7.24 -2.59 -15.89
C ARG A 79 6.08 -3.50 -15.50
N SER A 80 5.70 -4.36 -16.44
CA SER A 80 4.73 -5.40 -16.20
C SER A 80 5.38 -6.55 -15.41
N SER A 81 4.61 -7.19 -14.54
CA SER A 81 5.08 -8.36 -13.82
C SER A 81 4.17 -9.54 -14.12
N LYS A 82 4.79 -10.70 -14.37
CA LYS A 82 4.12 -11.99 -14.48
C LYS A 82 4.42 -12.88 -13.28
N ASN A 83 5.17 -12.34 -12.32
CA ASN A 83 5.48 -13.02 -11.08
C ASN A 83 4.20 -13.20 -10.27
N GLU A 84 4.16 -14.19 -9.39
CA GLU A 84 2.97 -14.50 -8.60
C GLU A 84 2.86 -13.69 -7.31
N PHE A 85 3.87 -12.88 -7.03
CA PHE A 85 3.99 -12.19 -5.75
C PHE A 85 4.56 -10.79 -5.93
N LEU A 86 3.92 -9.82 -5.28
CA LEU A 86 4.39 -8.44 -5.24
C LEU A 86 4.37 -7.92 -3.82
N ARG A 87 5.25 -6.96 -3.53
CA ARG A 87 5.38 -6.35 -2.22
C ARG A 87 5.48 -4.83 -2.36
N ALA A 88 4.55 -4.12 -1.72
CA ALA A 88 4.58 -2.67 -1.63
C ALA A 88 5.20 -2.27 -0.30
N MET A 89 6.28 -1.50 -0.36
CA MET A 89 7.00 -1.02 0.82
C MET A 89 6.83 0.48 0.93
N ALA A 90 6.21 0.92 2.02
CA ALA A 90 5.92 2.32 2.27
C ALA A 90 6.83 2.88 3.35
N SER A 91 7.26 4.12 3.16
CA SER A 91 8.11 4.84 4.10
C SER A 91 7.67 6.29 4.16
N VAL A 92 7.39 6.79 5.37
CA VAL A 92 7.03 8.20 5.57
C VAL A 92 8.24 9.07 5.26
N ARG A 93 8.07 10.04 4.36
CA ARG A 93 9.10 11.01 3.98
C ARG A 93 8.98 12.31 4.75
N HIS A 94 7.75 12.70 5.05
CA HIS A 94 7.47 13.92 5.81
C HIS A 94 6.24 13.71 6.64
N ARG A 95 6.33 14.02 7.90
CA ARG A 95 5.20 13.95 8.83
C ARG A 95 4.99 15.31 9.46
N GLY A 96 4.01 16.05 8.92
CA GLY A 96 3.58 17.31 9.49
C GLY A 96 2.47 17.12 10.51
N LYS A 97 1.87 18.22 10.92
CA LYS A 97 0.77 18.20 11.90
C LYS A 97 -0.48 17.51 11.33
N THR A 98 -0.82 17.79 10.07
CA THR A 98 -2.01 17.26 9.41
C THR A 98 -1.69 16.52 8.11
N ILE A 99 -0.56 16.82 7.48
CA ILE A 99 -0.16 16.21 6.21
C ILE A 99 0.99 15.24 6.44
N CYS A 100 0.88 14.08 5.83
CA CYS A 100 1.92 13.07 5.85
C CYS A 100 2.20 12.67 4.39
N VAL A 101 3.47 12.72 4.00
CA VAL A 101 3.90 12.33 2.65
C VAL A 101 4.62 10.99 2.74
N VAL A 102 4.13 10.02 1.99
CA VAL A 102 4.62 8.64 2.06
C VAL A 102 5.12 8.21 0.68
N SER A 103 6.33 7.67 0.64
CA SER A 103 6.91 7.08 -0.57
C SER A 103 6.63 5.58 -0.58
N VAL A 104 6.26 5.04 -1.73
CA VAL A 104 5.98 3.61 -1.88
C VAL A 104 6.74 3.08 -3.09
N GLU A 105 7.35 1.90 -2.92
CA GLU A 105 7.93 1.13 -4.01
C GLU A 105 7.29 -0.25 -4.02
N ILE A 106 6.94 -0.74 -5.23
CA ILE A 106 6.43 -2.10 -5.41
C ILE A 106 7.49 -2.90 -6.14
N LYS A 107 7.88 -4.03 -5.55
CA LYS A 107 8.87 -4.95 -6.12
C LYS A 107 8.29 -6.34 -6.22
N ASP A 108 8.79 -7.12 -7.20
CA ASP A 108 8.38 -8.51 -7.35
C ASP A 108 9.25 -9.44 -6.51
N GLY A 109 9.03 -10.75 -6.62
CA GLY A 109 9.78 -11.76 -5.87
C GLY A 109 11.27 -11.83 -6.22
N GLU A 110 11.68 -11.24 -7.33
CA GLU A 110 13.08 -11.14 -7.74
C GLU A 110 13.69 -9.76 -7.42
N ASP A 111 12.97 -8.97 -6.59
CA ASP A 111 13.39 -7.64 -6.16
C ASP A 111 13.46 -6.61 -7.28
N LYS A 112 12.75 -6.84 -8.37
CA LYS A 112 12.66 -5.87 -9.47
C LYS A 112 11.62 -4.83 -9.19
N LEU A 113 11.94 -3.56 -9.45
CA LEU A 113 11.03 -2.44 -9.24
C LEU A 113 9.94 -2.46 -10.33
N ILE A 114 8.71 -2.61 -9.91
CA ILE A 114 7.54 -2.71 -10.80
C ILE A 114 6.84 -1.36 -10.93
N ALA A 115 6.65 -0.67 -9.82
CA ALA A 115 5.94 0.60 -9.76
C ALA A 115 6.36 1.35 -8.50
N GLY A 116 6.03 2.63 -8.44
CA GLY A 116 6.31 3.42 -7.25
C GLY A 116 5.74 4.81 -7.36
N GLY A 117 5.74 5.52 -6.24
CA GLY A 117 5.23 6.88 -6.22
C GLY A 117 5.15 7.45 -4.82
N THR A 118 4.42 8.55 -4.73
CA THR A 118 4.27 9.33 -3.51
C THR A 118 2.79 9.55 -3.23
N PHE A 119 2.39 9.31 -2.00
CA PHE A 119 1.01 9.49 -1.54
C PHE A 119 0.98 10.60 -0.50
N THR A 120 0.05 11.53 -0.66
CA THR A 120 -0.20 12.59 0.31
C THR A 120 -1.41 12.20 1.14
N MET A 121 -1.20 12.10 2.45
CA MET A 121 -2.20 11.66 3.42
C MET A 121 -2.58 12.81 4.34
N PHE A 122 -3.84 12.82 4.78
CA PHE A 122 -4.39 13.86 5.64
C PHE A 122 -4.91 13.24 6.94
N ALA A 123 -4.46 13.77 8.07
CA ALA A 123 -4.88 13.30 9.39
C ALA A 123 -6.31 13.75 9.70
N THR A 124 -7.18 12.80 10.06
CA THR A 124 -8.58 13.07 10.35
C THR A 124 -8.94 12.91 11.83
N GLY A 125 -8.02 12.44 12.65
CA GLY A 125 -8.26 12.24 14.08
C GLY A 125 -7.42 11.13 14.66
N GLU A 126 -7.79 10.71 15.87
CA GLU A 126 -7.11 9.59 16.52
C GLU A 126 -7.78 8.28 16.14
N MET A 127 -6.99 7.21 16.08
CA MET A 127 -7.52 5.87 15.88
C MET A 127 -8.07 5.32 17.20
N ASP A 128 -9.10 4.49 17.09
CA ASP A 128 -9.60 3.75 18.24
C ASP A 128 -8.53 2.76 18.71
N PRO A 129 -8.46 2.47 20.03
CA PRO A 129 -7.55 1.45 20.54
C PRO A 129 -7.81 0.09 19.90
N CYS A 130 -6.74 -0.65 19.64
CA CYS A 130 -6.83 -2.01 19.11
C CYS A 130 -7.04 -3.02 20.22
#